data_47827724b3b5d079b22048cff1587b71
#
_entry.id   47827724b3b5d079b22048cff1587b71
#
_cell.length_a   1.000
_cell.length_b   1.000
_cell.length_c   1.000
_cell.angle_alpha   90.00
_cell.angle_beta   90.00
_cell.angle_gamma   90.00
#
_symmetry.space_group_name_H-M   'P 1'
#
loop_
_entity.id
_entity.type
_entity.pdbx_description
1 polymer ?
#
loop_
_entity_poly.entity_id
_entity_poly.type
_entity_poly.pdbx_seq_one_letter_code
_entity_poly.pdbx_strand_id
1 'polypeptide(L)'
;MKKPLHKHISHHARKIHGHFTKYLYERDTIFATIWVFIFIFGLSLIPLNLGILNPLKLGLKDFDFNDIYYSKAKNEDSVRIDNRITIINIGSADREGIAYILDKVASFNPKVMGLDALFSGPRDAAKDSILRETINRNKNLVIAVKFELDSASKFMAAGNYFKTDSAKFGYVNFPYEGDKETIRTYYPFKKDTHTQTTFSSFSSAIVKLYDSEAYHKIESKGDKGVLINYTRRFNDKYKKYYVVDDILNSEPDSSLINGKIVLLAYVNDNPTDIEDKKFTPMNEKYAGKSWPDMNGIIVHANIISMVLDKSYIKKLPSWGNFLIAVVVCWLFMSFFIRYYLESHIWFHLVAKIVQVLSAFLFIWAGIAIFEKYHTKVDLKLSIIVIVMAVDVIYFYEAWAVWMHKKFNYKTVFKPHHH
;
A
#
# COMPACT_ATOMS: atom_id res chain seq x y z
N MET A 1 -59.63 -15.54 2.27
CA MET A 1 -58.84 -15.17 3.46
C MET A 1 -57.37 -15.42 3.18
N LYS A 2 -56.59 -14.38 2.84
CA LYS A 2 -55.15 -14.48 2.64
C LYS A 2 -54.46 -14.35 4.00
N LYS A 3 -53.79 -15.40 4.48
CA LYS A 3 -52.95 -15.35 5.69
C LYS A 3 -51.81 -14.37 5.43
N PRO A 4 -51.48 -13.48 6.36
CA PRO A 4 -50.46 -12.42 6.12
C PRO A 4 -49.07 -13.04 6.02
N LEU A 5 -48.45 -12.87 4.88
CA LEU A 5 -47.07 -13.28 4.52
C LEU A 5 -46.04 -12.89 5.62
N HIS A 6 -46.30 -11.80 6.30
CA HIS A 6 -45.44 -11.24 7.37
C HIS A 6 -45.31 -12.19 8.60
N LYS A 7 -46.34 -12.98 8.96
CA LYS A 7 -46.23 -13.91 10.08
C LYS A 7 -45.37 -15.15 9.76
N HIS A 8 -45.36 -15.59 8.49
CA HIS A 8 -44.51 -16.71 8.05
C HIS A 8 -43.05 -16.34 8.04
N ILE A 9 -42.72 -15.13 7.56
CA ILE A 9 -41.33 -14.64 7.51
C ILE A 9 -40.77 -14.44 8.94
N SER A 10 -41.56 -13.89 9.86
CA SER A 10 -41.13 -13.70 11.26
C SER A 10 -40.94 -15.00 12.03
N HIS A 11 -41.77 -16.03 11.74
CA HIS A 11 -41.62 -17.34 12.39
C HIS A 11 -40.39 -18.10 11.88
N HIS A 12 -40.13 -18.07 10.56
CA HIS A 12 -38.91 -18.64 9.99
C HIS A 12 -37.66 -17.90 10.45
N ALA A 13 -37.67 -16.55 10.50
CA ALA A 13 -36.56 -15.77 11.02
C ALA A 13 -36.25 -16.05 12.50
N ARG A 14 -37.26 -16.20 13.36
CA ARG A 14 -37.08 -16.61 14.77
C ARG A 14 -36.54 -18.03 14.92
N LYS A 15 -37.00 -18.96 14.08
CA LYS A 15 -36.51 -20.34 14.09
C LYS A 15 -35.07 -20.43 13.62
N ILE A 16 -34.69 -19.64 12.59
CA ILE A 16 -33.32 -19.52 12.11
C ILE A 16 -32.44 -18.89 13.18
N HIS A 17 -32.90 -17.81 13.83
CA HIS A 17 -32.15 -17.15 14.89
C HIS A 17 -31.90 -18.03 16.11
N GLY A 18 -32.91 -18.74 16.62
CA GLY A 18 -32.75 -19.65 17.75
C GLY A 18 -31.84 -20.85 17.46
N HIS A 19 -31.83 -21.35 16.23
CA HIS A 19 -30.93 -22.41 15.80
C HIS A 19 -29.49 -21.94 15.58
N PHE A 20 -29.31 -20.72 15.04
CA PHE A 20 -27.97 -20.15 14.81
C PHE A 20 -27.25 -19.89 16.13
N THR A 21 -27.93 -19.32 17.10
CA THR A 21 -27.35 -19.02 18.44
C THR A 21 -26.95 -20.29 19.20
N LYS A 22 -27.65 -21.40 19.03
CA LYS A 22 -27.29 -22.68 19.66
C LYS A 22 -25.88 -23.14 19.26
N TYR A 23 -25.58 -23.14 17.97
CA TYR A 23 -24.28 -23.62 17.48
C TYR A 23 -23.14 -22.62 17.71
N LEU A 24 -23.43 -21.32 17.89
CA LEU A 24 -22.39 -20.32 18.23
C LEU A 24 -21.69 -20.63 19.54
N TYR A 25 -22.43 -21.07 20.55
CA TYR A 25 -21.90 -21.35 21.90
C TYR A 25 -21.58 -22.82 22.12
N GLU A 26 -21.74 -23.67 21.08
CA GLU A 26 -21.35 -25.05 21.18
C GLU A 26 -19.84 -25.17 21.38
N ARG A 27 -19.46 -26.07 22.28
CA ARG A 27 -18.06 -26.31 22.60
C ARG A 27 -17.26 -26.75 21.37
N ASP A 28 -17.86 -27.57 20.51
CA ASP A 28 -17.20 -28.03 19.29
C ASP A 28 -16.93 -26.90 18.31
N THR A 29 -17.77 -25.87 18.22
CA THR A 29 -17.53 -24.69 17.40
C THR A 29 -16.31 -23.91 17.88
N ILE A 30 -16.16 -23.75 19.20
CA ILE A 30 -15.01 -23.05 19.81
C ILE A 30 -13.71 -23.83 19.54
N PHE A 31 -13.70 -25.12 19.82
CA PHE A 31 -12.51 -25.96 19.63
C PHE A 31 -12.17 -26.13 18.15
N ALA A 32 -13.17 -26.30 17.26
CA ALA A 32 -12.93 -26.37 15.84
C ALA A 32 -12.35 -25.05 15.29
N THR A 33 -12.79 -23.88 15.80
CA THR A 33 -12.17 -22.60 15.50
C THR A 33 -10.70 -22.58 15.91
N ILE A 34 -10.36 -23.03 17.09
CA ILE A 34 -8.96 -23.14 17.55
C ILE A 34 -8.15 -24.06 16.64
N TRP A 35 -8.75 -25.20 16.22
CA TRP A 35 -8.11 -26.16 15.34
C TRP A 35 -7.78 -25.54 13.95
N VAL A 36 -8.60 -24.64 13.41
CA VAL A 36 -8.28 -23.93 12.16
C VAL A 36 -6.98 -23.15 12.32
N PHE A 37 -6.79 -22.41 13.42
CA PHE A 37 -5.57 -21.65 13.65
C PHE A 37 -4.36 -22.55 13.91
N ILE A 38 -4.53 -23.66 14.66
CA ILE A 38 -3.47 -24.66 14.85
C ILE A 38 -3.06 -25.26 13.50
N PHE A 39 -4.01 -25.58 12.64
CA PHE A 39 -3.75 -26.15 11.33
C PHE A 39 -3.03 -25.15 10.41
N ILE A 40 -3.47 -23.89 10.36
CA ILE A 40 -2.79 -22.81 9.62
C ILE A 40 -1.37 -22.61 10.14
N PHE A 41 -1.18 -22.59 11.47
CA PHE A 41 0.14 -22.49 12.08
C PHE A 41 1.03 -23.68 11.70
N GLY A 42 0.52 -24.91 11.80
CA GLY A 42 1.23 -26.13 11.39
C GLY A 42 1.66 -26.08 9.91
N LEU A 43 0.75 -25.66 9.02
CA LEU A 43 1.07 -25.47 7.60
C LEU A 43 2.15 -24.41 7.38
N SER A 44 2.15 -23.34 8.17
CA SER A 44 3.16 -22.28 8.06
C SER A 44 4.58 -22.73 8.43
N LEU A 45 4.70 -23.80 9.21
CA LEU A 45 5.99 -24.39 9.60
C LEU A 45 6.57 -25.31 8.51
N ILE A 46 5.75 -25.74 7.55
CA ILE A 46 6.22 -26.58 6.45
C ILE A 46 6.96 -25.69 5.44
N PRO A 47 8.24 -25.90 5.16
CA PRO A 47 8.95 -25.15 4.15
C PRO A 47 8.48 -25.59 2.75
N LEU A 48 7.36 -24.99 2.29
CA LEU A 48 6.78 -25.26 0.97
C LEU A 48 7.66 -24.65 -0.14
N ASN A 49 8.84 -25.18 -0.31
CA ASN A 49 9.74 -24.82 -1.40
C ASN A 49 9.44 -25.66 -2.65
N LEU A 50 8.15 -25.84 -2.93
CA LEU A 50 7.65 -26.58 -4.09
C LEU A 50 7.84 -25.71 -5.34
N GLY A 51 8.85 -26.00 -6.15
CA GLY A 51 9.13 -25.28 -7.40
C GLY A 51 7.92 -25.20 -8.34
N ILE A 52 7.02 -26.19 -8.26
CA ILE A 52 5.75 -26.21 -9.02
C ILE A 52 4.81 -25.02 -8.69
N LEU A 53 4.93 -24.41 -7.49
CA LEU A 53 4.16 -23.24 -7.08
C LEU A 53 4.82 -21.91 -7.46
N ASN A 54 6.04 -21.92 -8.02
CA ASN A 54 6.74 -20.71 -8.40
C ASN A 54 5.97 -19.83 -9.38
N PRO A 55 5.27 -20.35 -10.42
CA PRO A 55 4.48 -19.52 -11.32
C PRO A 55 3.36 -18.77 -10.60
N LEU A 56 2.68 -19.41 -9.63
CA LEU A 56 1.65 -18.79 -8.82
C LEU A 56 2.24 -17.75 -7.84
N LYS A 57 3.36 -18.08 -7.20
CA LYS A 57 4.12 -17.13 -6.36
C LYS A 57 4.52 -15.89 -7.16
N LEU A 58 5.06 -16.05 -8.36
CA LEU A 58 5.48 -14.95 -9.22
C LEU A 58 4.28 -14.10 -9.68
N GLY A 59 3.15 -14.73 -10.00
CA GLY A 59 1.93 -14.03 -10.41
C GLY A 59 1.28 -13.20 -9.29
N LEU A 60 1.47 -13.61 -8.02
CA LEU A 60 0.88 -12.95 -6.85
C LEU A 60 1.94 -12.25 -5.98
N LYS A 61 3.18 -12.20 -6.42
CA LYS A 61 4.34 -11.76 -5.63
C LYS A 61 4.12 -10.42 -4.95
N ASP A 62 3.54 -9.47 -5.63
CA ASP A 62 3.38 -8.11 -5.15
C ASP A 62 1.91 -7.64 -5.15
N PHE A 63 0.97 -8.58 -5.00
CA PHE A 63 -0.44 -8.26 -5.02
C PHE A 63 -0.95 -7.81 -3.64
N ASP A 64 -1.69 -6.67 -3.64
CA ASP A 64 -2.46 -6.19 -2.49
C ASP A 64 -3.90 -5.85 -2.94
N PHE A 65 -4.90 -6.32 -2.20
CA PHE A 65 -6.31 -6.10 -2.56
C PHE A 65 -6.68 -4.61 -2.68
N ASN A 66 -6.00 -3.73 -1.94
CA ASN A 66 -6.24 -2.29 -2.03
C ASN A 66 -5.75 -1.69 -3.36
N ASP A 67 -4.87 -2.38 -4.10
CA ASP A 67 -4.44 -1.93 -5.42
C ASP A 67 -5.61 -1.90 -6.42
N ILE A 68 -6.62 -2.77 -6.22
CA ILE A 68 -7.85 -2.78 -7.02
C ILE A 68 -8.58 -1.43 -6.91
N TYR A 69 -8.61 -0.83 -5.70
CA TYR A 69 -9.19 0.49 -5.50
C TYR A 69 -8.45 1.56 -6.32
N TYR A 70 -7.13 1.59 -6.24
CA TYR A 70 -6.33 2.58 -6.95
C TYR A 70 -6.35 2.39 -8.46
N SER A 71 -6.35 1.14 -8.92
CA SER A 71 -6.26 0.84 -10.36
C SER A 71 -7.58 0.99 -11.11
N LYS A 72 -8.73 0.69 -10.46
CA LYS A 72 -10.03 0.58 -11.14
C LYS A 72 -11.20 1.24 -10.45
N ALA A 73 -11.27 1.19 -9.11
CA ALA A 73 -12.45 1.65 -8.37
C ALA A 73 -12.43 3.16 -8.11
N LYS A 74 -11.23 3.77 -8.11
CA LYS A 74 -11.09 5.20 -7.83
C LYS A 74 -11.61 6.02 -9.01
N ASN A 75 -12.58 6.90 -8.72
CA ASN A 75 -13.07 7.86 -9.69
C ASN A 75 -12.04 9.00 -9.86
N GLU A 76 -11.20 8.90 -10.89
CA GLU A 76 -10.14 9.88 -11.17
C GLU A 76 -10.68 11.21 -11.68
N ASP A 77 -11.88 11.23 -12.27
CA ASP A 77 -12.47 12.46 -12.81
C ASP A 77 -12.83 13.45 -11.71
N SER A 78 -13.07 12.96 -10.48
CA SER A 78 -13.35 13.81 -9.31
C SER A 78 -12.10 14.49 -8.73
N VAL A 79 -10.90 14.01 -9.06
CA VAL A 79 -9.65 14.54 -8.52
C VAL A 79 -9.19 15.75 -9.31
N ARG A 80 -9.08 16.91 -8.63
CA ARG A 80 -8.61 18.15 -9.22
C ARG A 80 -7.09 18.20 -9.35
N ILE A 81 -6.60 19.05 -10.28
CA ILE A 81 -5.18 19.39 -10.37
C ILE A 81 -4.73 19.98 -9.02
N ASP A 82 -3.56 19.58 -8.53
CA ASP A 82 -2.96 20.20 -7.36
C ASP A 82 -2.23 21.48 -7.76
N ASN A 83 -2.88 22.60 -7.56
CA ASN A 83 -2.35 23.92 -7.92
C ASN A 83 -1.16 24.38 -7.05
N ARG A 84 -0.81 23.64 -6.00
CA ARG A 84 0.34 23.97 -5.13
C ARG A 84 1.65 23.46 -5.70
N ILE A 85 1.60 22.51 -6.64
CA ILE A 85 2.76 21.79 -7.15
C ILE A 85 2.83 21.97 -8.67
N THR A 86 3.97 22.41 -9.14
CA THR A 86 4.32 22.44 -10.57
C THR A 86 5.57 21.59 -10.80
N ILE A 87 5.59 20.84 -11.87
CA ILE A 87 6.72 19.99 -12.24
C ILE A 87 7.40 20.59 -13.46
N ILE A 88 8.72 20.73 -13.38
CA ILE A 88 9.55 21.15 -14.51
C ILE A 88 10.32 19.95 -15.01
N ASN A 89 10.10 19.60 -16.26
CA ASN A 89 10.87 18.55 -16.90
C ASN A 89 12.25 19.08 -17.26
N ILE A 90 13.29 18.50 -16.67
CA ILE A 90 14.68 18.86 -16.97
C ILE A 90 15.22 18.11 -18.20
N GLY A 91 14.49 17.12 -18.70
CA GLY A 91 14.91 16.31 -19.85
C GLY A 91 16.32 15.73 -19.66
N SER A 92 17.12 15.79 -20.72
CA SER A 92 18.52 15.37 -20.74
C SER A 92 19.51 16.50 -20.45
N ALA A 93 19.07 17.57 -19.73
CA ALA A 93 19.92 18.72 -19.43
C ALA A 93 21.18 18.31 -18.67
N ASP A 94 22.32 18.81 -19.09
CA ASP A 94 23.57 18.69 -18.36
C ASP A 94 23.61 19.65 -17.15
N ARG A 95 24.75 19.70 -16.43
CA ARG A 95 24.87 20.51 -15.21
C ARG A 95 24.69 22.02 -15.47
N GLU A 96 25.15 22.52 -16.60
CA GLU A 96 24.95 23.89 -17.02
C GLU A 96 23.49 24.16 -17.36
N GLY A 97 22.87 23.27 -18.14
CA GLY A 97 21.44 23.33 -18.44
C GLY A 97 20.57 23.31 -17.20
N ILE A 98 20.89 22.43 -16.23
CA ILE A 98 20.17 22.37 -14.94
C ILE A 98 20.34 23.70 -14.19
N ALA A 99 21.53 24.32 -14.19
CA ALA A 99 21.75 25.62 -13.55
C ALA A 99 20.88 26.72 -14.19
N TYR A 100 20.82 26.80 -15.52
CA TYR A 100 19.95 27.74 -16.21
C TYR A 100 18.48 27.51 -15.96
N ILE A 101 18.03 26.25 -15.92
CA ILE A 101 16.65 25.91 -15.56
C ILE A 101 16.35 26.39 -14.12
N LEU A 102 17.23 26.13 -13.17
CA LEU A 102 17.06 26.57 -11.77
C LEU A 102 16.97 28.09 -11.67
N ASP A 103 17.84 28.83 -12.37
CA ASP A 103 17.82 30.29 -12.36
C ASP A 103 16.54 30.86 -13.03
N LYS A 104 16.10 30.29 -14.13
CA LYS A 104 14.83 30.68 -14.78
C LYS A 104 13.65 30.42 -13.85
N VAL A 105 13.59 29.27 -13.19
CA VAL A 105 12.52 28.96 -12.22
C VAL A 105 12.59 29.87 -11.00
N ALA A 106 13.79 30.15 -10.48
CA ALA A 106 13.97 31.03 -9.34
C ALA A 106 13.51 32.47 -9.62
N SER A 107 13.62 32.95 -10.86
CA SER A 107 13.14 34.28 -11.27
C SER A 107 11.62 34.47 -11.09
N PHE A 108 10.84 33.38 -11.06
CA PHE A 108 9.40 33.41 -10.78
C PHE A 108 9.03 33.31 -9.30
N ASN A 109 10.01 33.38 -8.39
CA ASN A 109 9.82 33.34 -6.92
C ASN A 109 9.01 32.13 -6.40
N PRO A 110 9.43 30.89 -6.69
CA PRO A 110 8.81 29.71 -6.08
C PRO A 110 9.04 29.73 -4.56
N LYS A 111 8.09 29.23 -3.77
CA LYS A 111 8.26 29.10 -2.32
C LYS A 111 9.32 28.05 -1.98
N VAL A 112 9.32 26.93 -2.70
CA VAL A 112 10.29 25.83 -2.55
C VAL A 112 10.58 25.22 -3.91
N MET A 113 11.84 24.90 -4.16
CA MET A 113 12.29 24.09 -5.29
C MET A 113 12.81 22.75 -4.80
N GLY A 114 12.49 21.68 -5.51
CA GLY A 114 13.03 20.35 -5.28
C GLY A 114 13.68 19.82 -6.55
N LEU A 115 14.98 19.54 -6.53
CA LEU A 115 15.73 19.00 -7.66
C LEU A 115 15.96 17.50 -7.44
N ASP A 116 15.27 16.66 -8.19
CA ASP A 116 15.45 15.21 -8.20
C ASP A 116 16.48 14.82 -9.28
N ALA A 117 17.73 15.16 -9.01
CA ALA A 117 18.88 14.76 -9.80
C ALA A 117 20.03 14.35 -8.88
N LEU A 118 20.71 13.25 -9.23
CA LEU A 118 21.80 12.68 -8.45
C LEU A 118 23.16 13.05 -9.04
N PHE A 119 24.03 13.56 -8.21
CA PHE A 119 25.38 14.00 -8.60
C PHE A 119 26.44 13.21 -7.84
N SER A 120 26.98 12.16 -8.47
CA SER A 120 27.90 11.21 -7.81
C SER A 120 29.37 11.64 -7.81
N GLY A 121 29.78 12.60 -8.64
CA GLY A 121 31.19 13.02 -8.74
C GLY A 121 31.40 14.21 -9.67
N PRO A 122 32.66 14.70 -9.83
CA PRO A 122 32.99 15.78 -10.74
C PRO A 122 32.79 15.36 -12.20
N ARG A 123 32.47 16.32 -13.07
CA ARG A 123 32.42 16.15 -14.51
C ARG A 123 33.22 17.26 -15.22
N ASP A 124 32.57 18.28 -15.71
CA ASP A 124 33.22 19.46 -16.29
C ASP A 124 33.36 20.57 -15.24
N ALA A 125 34.57 21.05 -15.02
CA ALA A 125 34.87 21.99 -13.93
C ALA A 125 34.11 23.32 -14.07
N ALA A 126 33.95 23.84 -15.30
CA ALA A 126 33.24 25.09 -15.52
C ALA A 126 31.74 24.92 -15.25
N LYS A 127 31.12 23.87 -15.78
CA LYS A 127 29.70 23.54 -15.57
C LYS A 127 29.39 23.18 -14.12
N ASP A 128 30.34 22.52 -13.46
CA ASP A 128 30.27 22.19 -12.02
C ASP A 128 30.28 23.47 -11.17
N SER A 129 31.12 24.46 -11.54
CA SER A 129 31.17 25.73 -10.82
C SER A 129 29.86 26.50 -10.98
N ILE A 130 29.34 26.62 -12.18
CA ILE A 130 28.06 27.29 -12.48
C ILE A 130 26.93 26.68 -11.63
N LEU A 131 26.78 25.34 -11.68
CA LEU A 131 25.73 24.67 -10.92
C LEU A 131 25.90 24.84 -9.40
N ARG A 132 27.14 24.77 -8.90
CA ARG A 132 27.43 24.98 -7.48
C ARG A 132 27.02 26.37 -7.01
N GLU A 133 27.32 27.40 -7.79
CA GLU A 133 26.94 28.79 -7.49
C GLU A 133 25.43 28.95 -7.49
N THR A 134 24.75 28.38 -8.48
CA THR A 134 23.28 28.40 -8.56
C THR A 134 22.65 27.69 -7.36
N ILE A 135 23.15 26.51 -6.96
CA ILE A 135 22.70 25.81 -5.75
C ILE A 135 22.88 26.64 -4.50
N ASN A 136 24.05 27.27 -4.33
CA ASN A 136 24.38 28.08 -3.15
C ASN A 136 23.53 29.35 -3.04
N ARG A 137 23.15 29.94 -4.17
CA ARG A 137 22.26 31.10 -4.24
C ARG A 137 20.83 30.80 -3.84
N ASN A 138 20.34 29.62 -4.18
CA ASN A 138 18.95 29.23 -3.99
C ASN A 138 18.71 28.53 -2.63
N LYS A 139 18.46 29.30 -1.58
CA LYS A 139 18.30 28.80 -0.20
C LYS A 139 17.00 28.01 0.03
N ASN A 140 16.02 28.12 -0.88
CA ASN A 140 14.77 27.38 -0.89
C ASN A 140 14.82 26.10 -1.75
N LEU A 141 16.03 25.69 -2.17
CA LEU A 141 16.26 24.48 -2.95
C LEU A 141 16.53 23.26 -2.04
N VAL A 142 15.86 22.15 -2.30
CA VAL A 142 16.14 20.82 -1.76
C VAL A 142 16.68 19.94 -2.88
N ILE A 143 17.82 19.28 -2.65
CA ILE A 143 18.48 18.42 -3.63
C ILE A 143 18.33 16.96 -3.22
N ALA A 144 18.10 16.09 -4.20
CA ALA A 144 18.03 14.66 -4.01
C ALA A 144 19.36 14.06 -3.57
N VAL A 145 19.31 13.16 -2.58
CA VAL A 145 20.40 12.24 -2.23
C VAL A 145 19.87 10.82 -2.22
N LYS A 146 20.76 9.85 -2.37
CA LYS A 146 20.39 8.44 -2.33
C LYS A 146 20.91 7.80 -1.05
N PHE A 147 20.11 6.93 -0.44
CA PHE A 147 20.59 6.00 0.57
C PHE A 147 21.03 4.72 -0.10
N GLU A 148 22.19 4.21 0.27
CA GLU A 148 22.75 2.96 -0.23
C GLU A 148 23.01 2.03 0.95
N LEU A 149 23.12 0.74 0.65
CA LEU A 149 23.59 -0.25 1.62
C LEU A 149 25.11 -0.39 1.44
N ASP A 150 25.84 -0.33 2.54
CA ASP A 150 27.26 -0.66 2.52
C ASP A 150 27.50 -2.19 2.43
N SER A 151 28.76 -2.60 2.39
CA SER A 151 29.16 -4.02 2.37
C SER A 151 28.68 -4.83 3.60
N ALA A 152 28.36 -4.13 4.71
CA ALA A 152 27.80 -4.72 5.93
C ALA A 152 26.25 -4.64 5.98
N SER A 153 25.60 -4.34 4.86
CA SER A 153 24.14 -4.15 4.74
C SER A 153 23.58 -3.05 5.65
N LYS A 154 24.41 -2.04 5.96
CA LYS A 154 23.98 -0.87 6.75
C LYS A 154 23.61 0.28 5.83
N PHE A 155 22.56 1.00 6.18
CA PHE A 155 22.12 2.18 5.44
C PHE A 155 23.07 3.36 5.66
N MET A 156 23.54 3.96 4.57
CA MET A 156 24.32 5.18 4.56
C MET A 156 23.81 6.15 3.50
N ALA A 157 23.90 7.45 3.78
CA ALA A 157 23.63 8.46 2.77
C ALA A 157 24.79 8.50 1.76
N ALA A 158 24.47 8.24 0.49
CA ALA A 158 25.45 8.41 -0.57
C ALA A 158 25.84 9.90 -0.66
N GLY A 159 27.15 10.15 -0.84
CA GLY A 159 27.65 11.51 -0.98
C GLY A 159 27.03 12.20 -2.20
N ASN A 160 26.68 13.48 -2.05
CA ASN A 160 26.35 14.34 -3.18
C ASN A 160 27.55 15.26 -3.47
N TYR A 161 27.98 15.30 -4.74
CA TYR A 161 29.13 16.12 -5.15
C TYR A 161 28.96 17.61 -4.82
N PHE A 162 27.74 18.12 -4.81
CA PHE A 162 27.40 19.50 -4.48
C PHE A 162 27.07 19.73 -3.00
N LYS A 163 27.45 18.80 -2.10
CA LYS A 163 27.23 18.97 -0.67
C LYS A 163 27.98 20.22 -0.18
N THR A 164 27.22 21.18 0.31
CA THR A 164 27.72 22.43 0.95
C THR A 164 26.96 22.63 2.25
N ASP A 165 27.48 23.47 3.15
CA ASP A 165 26.83 23.76 4.43
C ASP A 165 25.47 24.44 4.28
N SER A 166 25.22 25.07 3.13
CA SER A 166 23.98 25.77 2.82
C SER A 166 22.95 24.90 2.05
N ALA A 167 23.38 23.80 1.43
CA ALA A 167 22.49 22.94 0.63
C ALA A 167 21.60 22.07 1.52
N LYS A 168 20.34 22.02 1.18
CA LYS A 168 19.36 21.15 1.85
C LYS A 168 19.18 19.88 1.04
N PHE A 169 19.21 18.76 1.72
CA PHE A 169 19.12 17.44 1.10
C PHE A 169 17.92 16.67 1.59
N GLY A 170 17.35 15.86 0.70
CA GLY A 170 16.33 14.88 1.03
C GLY A 170 16.58 13.58 0.28
N TYR A 171 16.44 12.44 0.93
CA TYR A 171 16.64 11.16 0.25
C TYR A 171 15.42 10.78 -0.61
N VAL A 172 15.70 10.25 -1.81
CA VAL A 172 14.68 9.92 -2.83
C VAL A 172 14.33 8.44 -2.92
N ASN A 173 15.06 7.56 -2.25
CA ASN A 173 14.79 6.13 -2.35
C ASN A 173 13.41 5.78 -1.82
N PHE A 174 12.70 4.99 -2.60
CA PHE A 174 11.53 4.27 -2.15
C PHE A 174 11.96 2.87 -1.69
N PRO A 175 11.75 2.52 -0.43
CA PRO A 175 12.12 1.20 0.05
C PRO A 175 11.16 0.15 -0.52
N TYR A 176 11.75 -0.96 -0.92
CA TYR A 176 11.00 -2.16 -1.24
C TYR A 176 10.73 -2.94 0.06
N GLU A 177 9.53 -3.43 0.23
CA GLU A 177 9.16 -4.30 1.34
C GLU A 177 9.37 -5.77 0.93
N GLY A 178 10.58 -6.27 1.15
CA GLY A 178 10.98 -7.63 0.73
C GLY A 178 10.97 -7.79 -0.80
N ASP A 179 10.22 -8.79 -1.27
CA ASP A 179 10.09 -9.07 -2.72
C ASP A 179 9.12 -8.16 -3.48
N LYS A 180 8.54 -7.17 -2.81
CA LYS A 180 7.54 -6.28 -3.41
C LYS A 180 8.21 -5.15 -4.16
N GLU A 181 7.83 -4.96 -5.41
CA GLU A 181 8.34 -3.90 -6.28
C GLU A 181 7.43 -2.66 -6.28
N THR A 182 6.13 -2.83 -5.98
CA THR A 182 5.16 -1.74 -5.97
C THR A 182 5.35 -0.82 -4.76
N ILE A 183 5.54 0.46 -5.02
CA ILE A 183 5.76 1.48 -3.99
C ILE A 183 4.42 1.85 -3.34
N ARG A 184 4.16 1.33 -2.15
CA ARG A 184 2.96 1.61 -1.34
C ARG A 184 3.25 2.42 -0.10
N THR A 185 4.51 2.44 0.32
CA THR A 185 4.93 3.03 1.59
C THR A 185 6.13 3.94 1.36
N TYR A 186 6.19 5.07 2.05
CA TYR A 186 7.40 5.84 2.17
C TYR A 186 7.77 6.00 3.64
N TYR A 187 9.05 6.25 3.91
CA TYR A 187 9.53 6.55 5.25
C TYR A 187 9.86 8.04 5.31
N PRO A 188 9.23 8.82 6.18
CA PRO A 188 9.50 10.26 6.28
C PRO A 188 10.95 10.57 6.65
N PHE A 189 11.54 9.67 7.46
CA PHE A 189 12.92 9.81 7.95
C PHE A 189 13.65 8.49 7.85
N LYS A 190 14.95 8.56 7.61
CA LYS A 190 15.88 7.44 7.72
C LYS A 190 17.11 7.85 8.50
N LYS A 191 17.62 6.94 9.31
CA LYS A 191 18.85 7.13 10.07
C LYS A 191 20.03 6.53 9.32
N ASP A 192 21.06 7.34 9.09
CA ASP A 192 22.35 6.85 8.66
C ASP A 192 23.00 6.10 9.83
N THR A 193 23.32 4.83 9.59
CA THR A 193 23.81 3.94 10.67
C THR A 193 25.28 4.18 11.03
N HIS A 194 26.03 4.89 10.16
CA HIS A 194 27.43 5.27 10.42
C HIS A 194 27.51 6.59 11.20
N THR A 195 26.86 7.62 10.68
CA THR A 195 26.92 8.97 11.27
C THR A 195 25.88 9.20 12.37
N GLN A 196 24.92 8.26 12.54
CA GLN A 196 23.76 8.40 13.43
C GLN A 196 22.86 9.60 13.09
N THR A 197 23.11 10.28 11.96
CA THR A 197 22.32 11.43 11.49
C THR A 197 21.00 10.97 10.90
N THR A 198 19.91 11.65 11.26
CA THR A 198 18.59 11.39 10.68
C THR A 198 18.37 12.29 9.49
N PHE A 199 18.09 11.70 8.34
CA PHE A 199 17.78 12.40 7.10
C PHE A 199 16.27 12.38 6.85
N SER A 200 15.74 13.52 6.43
CA SER A 200 14.37 13.60 5.90
C SER A 200 14.29 12.99 4.49
N SER A 201 13.16 12.40 4.14
CA SER A 201 12.89 12.11 2.73
C SER A 201 12.80 13.40 1.93
N PHE A 202 13.00 13.31 0.63
CA PHE A 202 12.91 14.46 -0.29
C PHE A 202 11.57 15.18 -0.16
N SER A 203 10.46 14.42 -0.16
CA SER A 203 9.12 14.97 0.08
C SER A 203 8.98 15.64 1.44
N SER A 204 9.50 15.04 2.52
CA SER A 204 9.44 15.63 3.86
C SER A 204 10.29 16.91 3.99
N ALA A 205 11.46 16.95 3.35
CA ALA A 205 12.31 18.13 3.33
C ALA A 205 11.66 19.31 2.58
N ILE A 206 10.98 19.04 1.46
CA ILE A 206 10.21 20.04 0.71
C ILE A 206 9.03 20.56 1.54
N VAL A 207 8.27 19.66 2.18
CA VAL A 207 7.15 20.08 3.05
C VAL A 207 7.63 20.93 4.20
N LYS A 208 8.79 20.63 4.81
CA LYS A 208 9.40 21.44 5.89
C LYS A 208 9.58 22.90 5.50
N LEU A 209 9.97 23.17 4.26
CA LEU A 209 10.17 24.53 3.76
C LEU A 209 8.88 25.20 3.31
N TYR A 210 7.88 24.40 2.91
CA TYR A 210 6.62 24.92 2.39
C TYR A 210 5.58 25.17 3.49
N ASP A 211 5.39 24.21 4.40
CA ASP A 211 4.39 24.22 5.47
C ASP A 211 4.93 23.52 6.72
N SER A 212 5.38 24.30 7.69
CA SER A 212 5.96 23.81 8.93
C SER A 212 4.96 23.05 9.80
N GLU A 213 3.66 23.41 9.78
CA GLU A 213 2.62 22.72 10.54
C GLU A 213 2.41 21.29 9.99
N ALA A 214 2.28 21.17 8.66
CA ALA A 214 2.18 19.87 7.98
C ALA A 214 3.44 19.01 8.23
N TYR A 215 4.64 19.63 8.26
CA TYR A 215 5.87 18.93 8.57
C TYR A 215 5.91 18.38 9.99
N HIS A 216 5.51 19.15 11.03
CA HIS A 216 5.47 18.64 12.40
C HIS A 216 4.58 17.42 12.57
N LYS A 217 3.50 17.33 11.79
CA LYS A 217 2.64 16.16 11.79
C LYS A 217 3.32 14.91 11.19
N ILE A 218 4.19 15.09 10.18
CA ILE A 218 5.01 14.01 9.63
C ILE A 218 6.15 13.66 10.58
N GLU A 219 6.79 14.65 11.18
CA GLU A 219 7.86 14.48 12.15
C GLU A 219 7.43 13.58 13.32
N SER A 220 6.19 13.74 13.79
CA SER A 220 5.61 12.87 14.82
C SER A 220 5.47 11.39 14.42
N LYS A 221 5.58 11.05 13.12
CA LYS A 221 5.58 9.66 12.63
C LYS A 221 6.95 8.98 12.80
N GLY A 222 8.01 9.77 12.94
CA GLY A 222 9.38 9.27 13.05
C GLY A 222 9.80 8.46 11.82
N ASP A 223 10.52 7.36 12.05
CA ASP A 223 11.01 6.44 11.02
C ASP A 223 9.99 5.37 10.59
N LYS A 224 8.74 5.48 11.04
CA LYS A 224 7.68 4.52 10.68
C LYS A 224 7.22 4.72 9.25
N GLY A 225 7.04 3.60 8.55
CA GLY A 225 6.50 3.60 7.21
C GLY A 225 5.06 4.13 7.15
N VAL A 226 4.84 5.10 6.27
CA VAL A 226 3.54 5.73 6.02
C VAL A 226 3.02 5.26 4.67
N LEU A 227 1.77 4.77 4.63
CA LEU A 227 1.12 4.40 3.36
C LEU A 227 0.88 5.65 2.52
N ILE A 228 1.26 5.58 1.26
CA ILE A 228 1.04 6.66 0.30
C ILE A 228 -0.42 6.59 -0.18
N ASN A 229 -1.14 7.69 0.00
CA ASN A 229 -2.47 7.85 -0.57
C ASN A 229 -2.34 8.42 -1.98
N TYR A 230 -2.20 7.53 -2.95
CA TYR A 230 -2.14 7.94 -4.35
C TYR A 230 -3.46 8.55 -4.79
N THR A 231 -3.41 9.77 -5.29
CA THR A 231 -4.60 10.48 -5.78
C THR A 231 -4.46 10.94 -7.21
N ARG A 232 -3.24 11.11 -7.71
CA ARG A 232 -2.98 11.78 -8.97
C ARG A 232 -2.02 10.98 -9.83
N ARG A 233 -2.37 10.85 -11.11
CA ARG A 233 -1.49 10.31 -12.16
C ARG A 233 -0.97 11.46 -13.02
N PHE A 234 0.08 11.16 -13.76
CA PHE A 234 0.49 11.98 -14.87
C PHE A 234 0.70 11.07 -16.09
N ASN A 235 -0.23 11.14 -17.02
CA ASN A 235 -0.14 10.55 -18.34
C ASN A 235 -1.03 11.37 -19.29
N ASP A 236 -1.04 11.07 -20.57
CA ASP A 236 -1.82 11.80 -21.59
C ASP A 236 -3.30 11.97 -21.24
N LYS A 237 -3.89 10.99 -20.57
CA LYS A 237 -5.30 10.99 -20.21
C LYS A 237 -5.60 11.73 -18.90
N TYR A 238 -4.68 11.68 -17.92
CA TYR A 238 -4.92 12.13 -16.54
C TYR A 238 -3.81 13.07 -16.04
N LYS A 239 -3.74 14.28 -16.61
CA LYS A 239 -2.80 15.30 -16.14
C LYS A 239 -3.34 15.97 -14.88
N LYS A 240 -2.84 15.53 -13.71
CA LYS A 240 -3.29 16.03 -12.40
C LYS A 240 -2.24 16.90 -11.70
N TYR A 241 -1.13 17.17 -12.37
CA TYR A 241 -0.14 18.19 -12.04
C TYR A 241 0.16 19.03 -13.27
N TYR A 242 0.54 20.30 -13.07
CA TYR A 242 1.10 21.09 -14.14
C TYR A 242 2.52 20.63 -14.44
N VAL A 243 2.81 20.38 -15.69
CA VAL A 243 4.15 20.01 -16.17
C VAL A 243 4.55 21.00 -17.25
N VAL A 244 5.76 21.55 -17.12
CA VAL A 244 6.41 22.42 -18.10
C VAL A 244 7.58 21.65 -18.68
N ASP A 245 7.51 21.29 -19.95
CA ASP A 245 8.49 20.43 -20.62
C ASP A 245 9.74 21.21 -21.08
N ASP A 246 9.60 22.47 -21.44
CA ASP A 246 10.70 23.30 -21.94
C ASP A 246 10.62 24.70 -21.35
N ILE A 247 11.05 24.82 -20.08
CA ILE A 247 11.04 26.09 -19.35
C ILE A 247 11.98 27.13 -19.97
N LEU A 248 13.06 26.72 -20.65
CA LEU A 248 14.06 27.65 -21.18
C LEU A 248 13.52 28.39 -22.40
N ASN A 249 12.80 27.70 -23.28
CA ASN A 249 12.24 28.26 -24.51
C ASN A 249 10.75 28.65 -24.39
N SER A 250 10.11 28.37 -23.24
CA SER A 250 8.72 28.74 -22.98
C SER A 250 8.63 29.91 -22.00
N GLU A 251 7.53 30.66 -22.08
CA GLU A 251 7.14 31.66 -21.09
C GLU A 251 5.92 31.14 -20.31
N PRO A 252 6.14 30.31 -19.28
CA PRO A 252 5.05 29.76 -18.50
C PRO A 252 4.31 30.86 -17.74
N ASP A 253 3.02 30.67 -17.49
CA ASP A 253 2.28 31.56 -16.60
C ASP A 253 2.95 31.59 -15.22
N SER A 254 3.38 32.77 -14.80
CA SER A 254 4.02 32.97 -13.49
C SER A 254 3.18 32.46 -12.32
N SER A 255 1.86 32.45 -12.47
CA SER A 255 0.93 31.91 -11.47
C SER A 255 1.10 30.42 -11.23
N LEU A 256 1.72 29.68 -12.17
CA LEU A 256 2.05 28.27 -12.01
C LEU A 256 3.26 28.03 -11.12
N ILE A 257 4.09 29.05 -10.90
CA ILE A 257 5.40 28.93 -10.19
C ILE A 257 5.44 29.80 -8.93
N ASN A 258 4.95 31.03 -9.00
CA ASN A 258 5.04 31.98 -7.91
C ASN A 258 4.40 31.47 -6.62
N GLY A 259 5.19 31.45 -5.53
CA GLY A 259 4.75 31.00 -4.20
C GLY A 259 4.44 29.50 -4.08
N LYS A 260 4.76 28.70 -5.10
CA LYS A 260 4.43 27.27 -5.15
C LYS A 260 5.62 26.37 -4.85
N ILE A 261 5.35 25.08 -4.78
CA ILE A 261 6.34 24.02 -4.80
C ILE A 261 6.65 23.71 -6.26
N VAL A 262 7.91 23.79 -6.62
CA VAL A 262 8.37 23.44 -7.97
C VAL A 262 9.31 22.24 -7.88
N LEU A 263 8.93 21.15 -8.54
CA LEU A 263 9.71 19.91 -8.59
C LEU A 263 10.38 19.81 -9.96
N LEU A 264 11.70 19.71 -9.95
CA LEU A 264 12.53 19.61 -11.17
C LEU A 264 13.05 18.16 -11.27
N ALA A 265 12.70 17.47 -12.34
CA ALA A 265 13.11 16.08 -12.57
C ALA A 265 12.99 15.71 -14.04
N TYR A 266 13.57 14.58 -14.42
CA TYR A 266 13.22 13.93 -15.68
C TYR A 266 11.79 13.40 -15.61
N VAL A 267 10.96 13.74 -16.60
CA VAL A 267 9.58 13.28 -16.71
C VAL A 267 9.33 12.80 -18.12
N ASN A 268 8.76 11.61 -18.25
CA ASN A 268 8.41 11.01 -19.52
C ASN A 268 7.04 10.33 -19.41
N ASP A 269 6.11 10.68 -20.27
CA ASP A 269 4.78 10.09 -20.34
C ASP A 269 4.67 8.91 -21.31
N ASN A 270 5.73 8.64 -22.13
CA ASN A 270 5.78 7.49 -23.01
C ASN A 270 5.70 6.17 -22.22
N PRO A 271 4.66 5.33 -22.38
CA PRO A 271 4.49 4.10 -21.62
C PRO A 271 5.61 3.07 -21.81
N THR A 272 6.33 3.12 -22.91
CA THR A 272 7.43 2.17 -23.22
C THR A 272 8.77 2.61 -22.70
N ASP A 273 8.93 3.88 -22.37
CA ASP A 273 10.13 4.38 -21.71
C ASP A 273 9.97 4.21 -20.18
N ILE A 274 10.79 3.31 -19.64
CA ILE A 274 10.76 2.92 -18.22
C ILE A 274 11.78 3.69 -17.37
N GLU A 275 12.55 4.61 -17.97
CA GLU A 275 13.53 5.40 -17.24
C GLU A 275 12.85 6.20 -16.14
N ASP A 276 13.36 6.08 -14.93
CA ASP A 276 12.83 6.66 -13.68
C ASP A 276 11.36 6.31 -13.35
N LYS A 277 10.73 5.39 -14.07
CA LYS A 277 9.39 4.93 -13.69
C LYS A 277 9.40 3.87 -12.61
N LYS A 278 8.37 3.91 -11.78
CA LYS A 278 8.16 3.03 -10.61
C LYS A 278 6.83 2.30 -10.76
N PHE A 279 6.74 1.12 -10.15
CA PHE A 279 5.47 0.43 -9.99
C PHE A 279 4.69 1.06 -8.85
N THR A 280 3.43 1.43 -9.08
CA THR A 280 2.54 1.98 -8.07
C THR A 280 1.22 1.21 -7.99
N PRO A 281 0.44 1.37 -6.91
CA PRO A 281 -0.90 0.80 -6.82
C PRO A 281 -1.87 1.31 -7.90
N MET A 282 -1.52 2.40 -8.59
CA MET A 282 -2.33 2.97 -9.66
C MET A 282 -2.12 2.26 -11.00
N ASN A 283 -1.22 1.29 -11.08
CA ASN A 283 -0.99 0.51 -12.29
C ASN A 283 -2.27 -0.22 -12.72
N GLU A 284 -2.65 -0.11 -13.98
CA GLU A 284 -3.85 -0.79 -14.50
C GLU A 284 -3.73 -2.31 -14.46
N LYS A 285 -2.50 -2.83 -14.53
CA LYS A 285 -2.18 -4.24 -14.38
C LYS A 285 -1.60 -4.51 -12.98
N TYR A 286 -2.45 -4.72 -12.01
CA TYR A 286 -2.08 -4.92 -10.61
C TYR A 286 -1.64 -6.37 -10.27
N ALA A 287 -1.68 -7.27 -11.25
CA ALA A 287 -1.20 -8.64 -11.12
C ALA A 287 -0.53 -9.11 -12.42
N GLY A 288 0.55 -9.88 -12.30
CA GLY A 288 1.32 -10.39 -13.42
C GLY A 288 2.40 -9.42 -13.93
N LYS A 289 2.85 -9.61 -15.17
CA LYS A 289 3.84 -8.74 -15.81
C LYS A 289 3.19 -7.44 -16.27
N SER A 290 3.67 -6.32 -15.74
CA SER A 290 3.30 -4.97 -16.17
C SER A 290 4.55 -4.12 -16.37
N TRP A 291 4.38 -2.94 -16.96
CA TRP A 291 5.40 -1.91 -17.01
C TRP A 291 5.29 -1.00 -15.80
N PRO A 292 6.38 -0.38 -15.32
CA PRO A 292 6.31 0.70 -14.36
C PRO A 292 5.40 1.82 -14.89
N ASP A 293 4.57 2.40 -14.03
CA ASP A 293 3.46 3.26 -14.44
C ASP A 293 3.62 4.74 -14.07
N MET A 294 4.55 5.08 -13.18
CA MET A 294 4.64 6.44 -12.64
C MET A 294 6.09 6.91 -12.49
N ASN A 295 6.40 8.09 -13.01
CA ASN A 295 7.71 8.72 -12.78
C ASN A 295 7.97 8.95 -11.27
N GLY A 296 9.22 8.80 -10.82
CA GLY A 296 9.58 8.93 -9.42
C GLY A 296 9.16 10.26 -8.81
N ILE A 297 9.31 11.35 -9.57
CA ILE A 297 8.89 12.69 -9.10
C ILE A 297 7.37 12.80 -8.88
N ILE A 298 6.55 12.09 -9.66
CA ILE A 298 5.09 12.06 -9.47
C ILE A 298 4.72 11.30 -8.19
N VAL A 299 5.49 10.27 -7.84
CA VAL A 299 5.34 9.60 -6.54
C VAL A 299 5.63 10.58 -5.40
N HIS A 300 6.73 11.35 -5.49
CA HIS A 300 7.05 12.41 -4.52
C HIS A 300 5.96 13.48 -4.45
N ALA A 301 5.41 13.90 -5.59
CA ALA A 301 4.31 14.86 -5.65
C ALA A 301 3.04 14.32 -4.94
N ASN A 302 2.69 13.03 -5.12
CA ASN A 302 1.59 12.41 -4.39
C ASN A 302 1.84 12.38 -2.87
N ILE A 303 3.06 12.10 -2.44
CA ILE A 303 3.43 12.14 -1.02
C ILE A 303 3.25 13.55 -0.46
N ILE A 304 3.76 14.57 -1.16
CA ILE A 304 3.64 15.98 -0.76
C ILE A 304 2.16 16.37 -0.67
N SER A 305 1.39 16.09 -1.72
CA SER A 305 -0.07 16.37 -1.73
C SER A 305 -0.78 15.69 -0.56
N MET A 306 -0.50 14.40 -0.29
CA MET A 306 -1.07 13.65 0.83
C MET A 306 -0.77 14.33 2.17
N VAL A 307 0.46 14.79 2.37
CA VAL A 307 0.89 15.44 3.61
C VAL A 307 0.19 16.78 3.79
N LEU A 308 0.16 17.61 2.75
CA LEU A 308 -0.49 18.92 2.77
C LEU A 308 -2.02 18.82 2.94
N ASP A 309 -2.65 17.80 2.35
CA ASP A 309 -4.09 17.53 2.47
C ASP A 309 -4.43 16.81 3.79
N LYS A 310 -3.42 16.41 4.58
CA LYS A 310 -3.58 15.60 5.79
C LYS A 310 -4.37 14.29 5.55
N SER A 311 -4.34 13.78 4.31
CA SER A 311 -5.13 12.64 3.82
C SER A 311 -4.43 11.29 4.03
N TYR A 312 -4.01 11.03 5.26
CA TYR A 312 -3.28 9.81 5.63
C TYR A 312 -4.16 8.57 5.66
N ILE A 313 -3.64 7.46 5.16
CA ILE A 313 -4.26 6.15 5.29
C ILE A 313 -3.95 5.59 6.69
N LYS A 314 -5.00 5.18 7.39
CA LYS A 314 -4.88 4.46 8.66
C LYS A 314 -4.67 2.96 8.38
N LYS A 315 -3.84 2.29 9.18
CA LYS A 315 -3.72 0.83 9.18
C LYS A 315 -4.44 0.28 10.40
N LEU A 316 -5.30 -0.71 10.21
CA LEU A 316 -5.80 -1.48 11.34
C LEU A 316 -4.61 -2.26 11.94
N PRO A 317 -4.40 -2.23 13.27
CA PRO A 317 -3.29 -2.94 13.88
C PRO A 317 -3.43 -4.46 13.69
N SER A 318 -2.30 -5.18 13.68
CA SER A 318 -2.28 -6.64 13.42
C SER A 318 -3.18 -7.43 14.36
N TRP A 319 -3.27 -7.04 15.63
CA TRP A 319 -4.18 -7.69 16.58
C TRP A 319 -5.66 -7.49 16.19
N GLY A 320 -6.03 -6.33 15.64
CA GLY A 320 -7.39 -6.07 15.14
C GLY A 320 -7.73 -6.93 13.93
N ASN A 321 -6.81 -7.07 12.97
CA ASN A 321 -6.96 -7.98 11.83
C ASN A 321 -7.09 -9.44 12.28
N PHE A 322 -6.29 -9.85 13.27
CA PHE A 322 -6.37 -11.18 13.88
C PHE A 322 -7.72 -11.41 14.56
N LEU A 323 -8.21 -10.45 15.34
CA LEU A 323 -9.52 -10.54 15.99
C LEU A 323 -10.65 -10.69 14.97
N ILE A 324 -10.61 -9.93 13.87
CA ILE A 324 -11.57 -10.10 12.76
C ILE A 324 -11.51 -11.51 12.23
N ALA A 325 -10.32 -12.05 11.97
CA ALA A 325 -10.17 -13.42 11.48
C ALA A 325 -10.72 -14.47 12.44
N VAL A 326 -10.52 -14.29 13.76
CA VAL A 326 -11.08 -15.19 14.81
C VAL A 326 -12.61 -15.14 14.80
N VAL A 327 -13.21 -13.95 14.79
CA VAL A 327 -14.67 -13.79 14.77
C VAL A 327 -15.27 -14.39 13.50
N VAL A 328 -14.66 -14.10 12.34
CA VAL A 328 -15.07 -14.66 11.05
C VAL A 328 -14.97 -16.18 11.08
N CYS A 329 -13.85 -16.75 11.52
CA CYS A 329 -13.67 -18.19 11.64
C CYS A 329 -14.75 -18.83 12.52
N TRP A 330 -15.00 -18.25 13.69
CA TRP A 330 -15.99 -18.72 14.64
C TRP A 330 -17.41 -18.73 14.04
N LEU A 331 -17.81 -17.67 13.35
CA LEU A 331 -19.10 -17.58 12.66
C LEU A 331 -19.22 -18.65 11.56
N PHE A 332 -18.17 -18.81 10.77
CA PHE A 332 -18.15 -19.82 9.69
C PHE A 332 -18.15 -21.25 10.24
N MET A 333 -17.39 -21.53 11.30
CA MET A 333 -17.40 -22.85 11.94
C MET A 333 -18.77 -23.17 12.52
N SER A 334 -19.43 -22.21 13.16
CA SER A 334 -20.81 -22.40 13.64
C SER A 334 -21.79 -22.76 12.51
N PHE A 335 -21.69 -22.01 11.37
CA PHE A 335 -22.51 -22.26 10.21
C PHE A 335 -22.22 -23.62 9.56
N PHE A 336 -20.94 -23.95 9.35
CA PHE A 336 -20.55 -25.18 8.66
C PHE A 336 -20.80 -26.43 9.51
N ILE A 337 -20.55 -26.42 10.81
CA ILE A 337 -20.86 -27.56 11.69
C ILE A 337 -22.36 -27.82 11.67
N ARG A 338 -23.17 -26.79 11.79
CA ARG A 338 -24.61 -26.92 11.72
C ARG A 338 -25.07 -27.56 10.41
N TYR A 339 -24.59 -26.99 9.28
CA TYR A 339 -25.00 -27.45 7.96
C TYR A 339 -24.47 -28.84 7.65
N TYR A 340 -23.29 -29.20 8.13
CA TYR A 340 -22.73 -30.55 8.05
C TYR A 340 -23.60 -31.58 8.75
N LEU A 341 -24.09 -31.27 9.96
CA LEU A 341 -24.95 -32.19 10.74
C LEU A 341 -26.37 -32.30 10.20
N GLU A 342 -26.95 -31.23 9.61
CA GLU A 342 -28.33 -31.18 9.15
C GLU A 342 -28.50 -31.67 7.69
N SER A 343 -27.50 -31.50 6.81
CA SER A 343 -27.62 -31.69 5.36
C SER A 343 -26.36 -32.27 4.72
N HIS A 344 -25.93 -33.43 5.18
CA HIS A 344 -24.66 -34.04 4.81
C HIS A 344 -24.44 -34.19 3.28
N ILE A 345 -25.46 -34.56 2.51
CA ILE A 345 -25.33 -34.82 1.07
C ILE A 345 -24.94 -33.55 0.28
N TRP A 346 -25.57 -32.42 0.60
CA TRP A 346 -25.34 -31.14 -0.10
C TRP A 346 -24.24 -30.28 0.53
N PHE A 347 -23.69 -30.72 1.65
CA PHE A 347 -22.74 -29.93 2.43
C PHE A 347 -21.58 -29.43 1.59
N HIS A 348 -20.91 -30.30 0.85
CA HIS A 348 -19.72 -29.92 0.06
C HIS A 348 -20.02 -28.85 -0.98
N LEU A 349 -21.09 -29.00 -1.75
CA LEU A 349 -21.43 -28.03 -2.79
C LEU A 349 -21.76 -26.67 -2.19
N VAL A 350 -22.64 -26.63 -1.20
CA VAL A 350 -23.08 -25.38 -0.58
C VAL A 350 -21.92 -24.72 0.19
N ALA A 351 -21.11 -25.50 0.91
CA ALA A 351 -19.95 -24.98 1.61
C ALA A 351 -18.94 -24.30 0.66
N LYS A 352 -18.64 -24.92 -0.49
CA LYS A 352 -17.75 -24.31 -1.51
C LYS A 352 -18.34 -23.05 -2.13
N ILE A 353 -19.63 -23.03 -2.43
CA ILE A 353 -20.31 -21.82 -2.92
C ILE A 353 -20.24 -20.70 -1.87
N VAL A 354 -20.56 -21.00 -0.61
CA VAL A 354 -20.51 -20.02 0.48
C VAL A 354 -19.08 -19.49 0.69
N GLN A 355 -18.07 -20.37 0.66
CA GLN A 355 -16.66 -19.94 0.76
C GLN A 355 -16.28 -18.93 -0.32
N VAL A 356 -16.58 -19.24 -1.59
CA VAL A 356 -16.24 -18.39 -2.73
C VAL A 356 -16.97 -17.04 -2.64
N LEU A 357 -18.29 -17.07 -2.43
CA LEU A 357 -19.10 -15.84 -2.31
C LEU A 357 -18.64 -14.98 -1.13
N SER A 358 -18.31 -15.61 0.00
CA SER A 358 -17.82 -14.89 1.18
C SER A 358 -16.46 -14.28 0.95
N ALA A 359 -15.54 -14.96 0.27
CA ALA A 359 -14.24 -14.38 -0.07
C ALA A 359 -14.42 -13.12 -0.94
N PHE A 360 -15.27 -13.15 -1.96
CA PHE A 360 -15.59 -11.96 -2.76
C PHE A 360 -16.23 -10.85 -1.92
N LEU A 361 -17.19 -11.19 -1.05
CA LEU A 361 -17.83 -10.22 -0.17
C LEU A 361 -16.83 -9.54 0.78
N PHE A 362 -15.89 -10.31 1.34
CA PHE A 362 -14.84 -9.77 2.22
C PHE A 362 -13.87 -8.85 1.47
N ILE A 363 -13.47 -9.22 0.25
CA ILE A 363 -12.63 -8.35 -0.59
C ILE A 363 -13.38 -7.06 -0.90
N TRP A 364 -14.62 -7.15 -1.32
CA TRP A 364 -15.47 -5.98 -1.60
C TRP A 364 -15.65 -5.10 -0.37
N ALA A 365 -15.96 -5.68 0.79
CA ALA A 365 -16.10 -4.95 2.05
C ALA A 365 -14.79 -4.26 2.46
N GLY A 366 -13.65 -4.92 2.27
CA GLY A 366 -12.33 -4.32 2.52
C GLY A 366 -12.07 -3.10 1.65
N ILE A 367 -12.39 -3.18 0.35
CA ILE A 367 -12.27 -2.06 -0.60
C ILE A 367 -13.23 -0.92 -0.21
N ALA A 368 -14.48 -1.22 0.14
CA ALA A 368 -15.47 -0.23 0.56
C ALA A 368 -15.09 0.49 1.87
N ILE A 369 -14.52 -0.24 2.83
CA ILE A 369 -13.99 0.34 4.08
C ILE A 369 -12.80 1.26 3.76
N PHE A 370 -11.91 0.81 2.88
CA PHE A 370 -10.76 1.60 2.46
C PHE A 370 -11.18 2.90 1.77
N GLU A 371 -12.11 2.82 0.82
CA GLU A 371 -12.67 3.98 0.10
C GLU A 371 -13.33 4.98 1.05
N LYS A 372 -14.23 4.50 1.92
CA LYS A 372 -15.05 5.37 2.77
C LYS A 372 -14.30 5.95 3.97
N TYR A 373 -13.41 5.16 4.59
CA TYR A 373 -12.77 5.52 5.87
C TYR A 373 -11.26 5.74 5.76
N HIS A 374 -10.67 5.62 4.57
CA HIS A 374 -9.22 5.63 4.35
C HIS A 374 -8.47 4.72 5.34
N THR A 375 -9.07 3.54 5.61
CA THR A 375 -8.54 2.58 6.57
C THR A 375 -8.23 1.25 5.88
N LYS A 376 -6.96 0.87 5.88
CA LYS A 376 -6.51 -0.41 5.36
C LYS A 376 -6.76 -1.52 6.39
N VAL A 377 -7.58 -2.49 6.00
CA VAL A 377 -7.82 -3.74 6.74
C VAL A 377 -7.11 -4.88 6.00
N ASP A 378 -6.29 -5.64 6.70
CA ASP A 378 -5.65 -6.83 6.12
C ASP A 378 -6.57 -8.04 6.30
N LEU A 379 -7.27 -8.39 5.25
CA LEU A 379 -8.23 -9.50 5.23
C LEU A 379 -7.61 -10.85 4.82
N LYS A 380 -6.31 -10.92 4.56
CA LYS A 380 -5.64 -12.15 4.08
C LYS A 380 -5.91 -13.33 5.00
N LEU A 381 -5.68 -13.15 6.30
CA LEU A 381 -5.92 -14.21 7.29
C LEU A 381 -7.40 -14.59 7.34
N SER A 382 -8.33 -13.62 7.27
CA SER A 382 -9.77 -13.86 7.27
C SER A 382 -10.20 -14.71 6.07
N ILE A 383 -9.64 -14.45 4.88
CA ILE A 383 -9.91 -15.26 3.68
C ILE A 383 -9.34 -16.67 3.83
N ILE A 384 -8.12 -16.81 4.35
CA ILE A 384 -7.49 -18.12 4.58
C ILE A 384 -8.33 -18.95 5.54
N VAL A 385 -8.79 -18.39 6.66
CA VAL A 385 -9.62 -19.15 7.62
C VAL A 385 -10.97 -19.57 7.04
N ILE A 386 -11.59 -18.76 6.18
CA ILE A 386 -12.83 -19.15 5.48
C ILE A 386 -12.58 -20.36 4.57
N VAL A 387 -11.49 -20.33 3.81
CA VAL A 387 -11.13 -21.42 2.89
C VAL A 387 -10.79 -22.69 3.66
N MET A 388 -10.05 -22.59 4.77
CA MET A 388 -9.61 -23.74 5.57
C MET A 388 -10.72 -24.30 6.46
N ALA A 389 -11.71 -23.50 6.85
CA ALA A 389 -12.74 -23.90 7.81
C ALA A 389 -13.48 -25.20 7.43
N VAL A 390 -13.81 -25.39 6.16
CA VAL A 390 -14.53 -26.60 5.70
C VAL A 390 -13.65 -27.85 5.79
N ASP A 391 -12.40 -27.75 5.37
CA ASP A 391 -11.51 -28.90 5.36
C ASP A 391 -11.09 -29.29 6.78
N VAL A 392 -10.93 -28.32 7.67
CA VAL A 392 -10.57 -28.57 9.08
C VAL A 392 -11.72 -29.23 9.87
N ILE A 393 -12.98 -29.07 9.48
CA ILE A 393 -14.10 -29.77 10.14
C ILE A 393 -13.89 -31.29 10.15
N TYR A 394 -13.42 -31.87 9.06
CA TYR A 394 -13.20 -33.34 8.99
C TYR A 394 -12.08 -33.79 9.93
N PHE A 395 -11.01 -33.03 10.01
CA PHE A 395 -9.93 -33.31 10.96
C PHE A 395 -10.40 -33.16 12.40
N TYR A 396 -11.18 -32.13 12.67
CA TYR A 396 -11.74 -31.89 13.99
C TYR A 396 -12.74 -32.98 14.38
N GLU A 397 -13.65 -33.38 13.48
CA GLU A 397 -14.59 -34.48 13.69
C GLU A 397 -13.89 -35.78 14.05
N ALA A 398 -12.90 -36.19 13.26
CA ALA A 398 -12.13 -37.40 13.51
C ALA A 398 -11.49 -37.38 14.92
N TRP A 399 -10.90 -36.23 15.29
CA TRP A 399 -10.33 -36.02 16.62
C TRP A 399 -11.40 -36.04 17.71
N ALA A 400 -12.51 -35.35 17.54
CA ALA A 400 -13.59 -35.26 18.53
C ALA A 400 -14.26 -36.61 18.78
N VAL A 401 -14.48 -37.41 17.73
CA VAL A 401 -15.02 -38.79 17.85
C VAL A 401 -14.01 -39.70 18.54
N TRP A 402 -12.71 -39.60 18.23
CA TRP A 402 -11.67 -40.34 18.93
C TRP A 402 -11.60 -39.99 20.41
N MET A 403 -11.65 -38.70 20.75
CA MET A 403 -11.69 -38.20 22.13
C MET A 403 -12.96 -38.65 22.86
N HIS A 404 -14.09 -38.69 22.18
CA HIS A 404 -15.31 -39.22 22.73
C HIS A 404 -15.17 -40.71 23.12
N LYS A 405 -14.64 -41.53 22.23
CA LYS A 405 -14.46 -42.99 22.46
C LYS A 405 -13.45 -43.26 23.60
N LYS A 406 -12.37 -42.49 23.71
CA LYS A 406 -11.26 -42.73 24.66
C LYS A 406 -11.44 -42.04 26.00
N PHE A 407 -12.01 -40.85 26.03
CA PHE A 407 -12.08 -39.97 27.19
C PHE A 407 -13.47 -39.46 27.53
N ASN A 408 -14.50 -40.02 26.89
CA ASN A 408 -15.92 -39.63 27.10
C ASN A 408 -16.16 -38.12 26.83
N TYR A 409 -15.41 -37.54 25.86
CA TYR A 409 -15.55 -36.15 25.48
C TYR A 409 -16.94 -35.91 24.86
N LYS A 410 -17.68 -34.92 25.35
CA LYS A 410 -19.01 -34.59 24.80
C LYS A 410 -18.83 -33.85 23.49
N THR A 411 -19.33 -34.40 22.39
CA THR A 411 -19.26 -33.81 21.06
C THR A 411 -20.62 -33.91 20.36
N VAL A 412 -20.90 -32.98 19.43
CA VAL A 412 -22.09 -33.03 18.56
C VAL A 412 -21.92 -34.02 17.44
N PHE A 413 -20.70 -34.47 17.14
CA PHE A 413 -20.41 -35.47 16.12
C PHE A 413 -20.72 -36.90 16.66
N LYS A 414 -21.58 -37.63 15.97
CA LYS A 414 -21.91 -38.99 16.35
C LYS A 414 -20.89 -39.96 15.73
N PRO A 415 -20.49 -41.03 16.48
CA PRO A 415 -19.73 -42.11 15.89
C PRO A 415 -20.52 -42.72 14.73
N HIS A 416 -19.95 -42.80 13.54
CA HIS A 416 -20.53 -43.59 12.48
C HIS A 416 -20.48 -45.07 12.90
N HIS A 417 -21.64 -45.70 13.07
CA HIS A 417 -21.73 -47.16 13.20
C HIS A 417 -21.57 -47.73 11.79
N HIS A 418 -20.39 -48.27 11.50
CA HIS A 418 -20.17 -49.18 10.37
C HIS A 418 -20.56 -50.58 10.77
#